data_6b000a09d80147f4ca22bd5c66d93d89
#
_entry.id   6b000a09d80147f4ca22bd5c66d93d89
#
_cell.length_a   1.000
_cell.length_b   1.000
_cell.length_c   1.000
_cell.angle_alpha   90.00
_cell.angle_beta   90.00
_cell.angle_gamma   90.00
#
_symmetry.space_group_name_H-M   'P 1'
#
loop_
_entity.id
_entity.type
_entity.pdbx_description
1 polymer ?
#
loop_
_entity_poly.entity_id
_entity_poly.type
_entity_poly.pdbx_seq_one_letter_code
_entity_poly.pdbx_strand_id
1 'polypeptide(L)'
;NGVTLFDTGDSYGTGKLNGQSEKLLGKFEREYQGINKEQICLATKLAAYPWRLTPKSMVKAGLASIQRMGRVDLAQMHWSTANYFPWQEWQLLDGLADLYEQGLIKGVGLSNYGTKRLRQVHQKFSDRHIPIATLQVQYSLLSTYPVTELNLKETCDELGIKLIAYSPLCLGI
;
A
#
# COMPACT_ATOMS: atom_id res chain seq x y z
N ASN A 1 6.66 -13.10 -18.76
CA ASN A 1 5.65 -13.81 -17.94
C ASN A 1 4.42 -12.94 -17.62
N GLY A 2 4.34 -11.67 -18.07
CA GLY A 2 3.17 -10.79 -17.88
C GLY A 2 2.99 -10.21 -16.48
N VAL A 3 3.91 -10.43 -15.54
CA VAL A 3 3.87 -9.81 -14.20
C VAL A 3 4.39 -8.39 -14.30
N THR A 4 3.55 -7.41 -13.95
CA THR A 4 3.87 -5.98 -14.07
C THR A 4 3.76 -5.23 -12.74
N LEU A 5 3.08 -5.77 -11.73
CA LEU A 5 3.00 -5.18 -10.38
C LEU A 5 3.99 -5.86 -9.44
N PHE A 6 4.90 -5.10 -8.87
CA PHE A 6 5.86 -5.55 -7.87
C PHE A 6 5.64 -4.78 -6.57
N ASP A 7 5.26 -5.51 -5.52
CA ASP A 7 4.88 -4.95 -4.22
C ASP A 7 5.91 -5.27 -3.14
N THR A 8 6.21 -4.29 -2.30
CA THR A 8 7.14 -4.40 -1.17
C THR A 8 6.63 -3.61 0.05
N GLY A 9 7.51 -3.23 0.97
CA GLY A 9 7.21 -2.41 2.12
C GLY A 9 8.46 -1.79 2.73
N ASP A 10 8.32 -0.59 3.27
CA ASP A 10 9.40 0.14 3.94
C ASP A 10 9.95 -0.57 5.18
N SER A 11 9.12 -1.47 5.75
CA SER A 11 9.46 -2.32 6.90
C SER A 11 10.08 -3.67 6.50
N TYR A 12 10.12 -3.99 5.20
CA TYR A 12 10.59 -5.30 4.75
C TYR A 12 12.10 -5.34 4.62
N GLY A 13 12.66 -6.44 5.15
CA GLY A 13 14.09 -6.71 5.17
C GLY A 13 14.51 -7.44 6.43
N THR A 14 15.78 -7.83 6.54
CA THR A 14 16.27 -8.59 7.69
C THR A 14 16.58 -7.70 8.89
N GLY A 15 15.79 -7.80 9.94
CA GLY A 15 16.10 -7.43 11.32
C GLY A 15 16.27 -5.95 11.70
N LYS A 16 16.45 -5.01 10.75
CA LYS A 16 16.72 -3.59 11.04
C LYS A 16 15.73 -2.60 10.44
N LEU A 17 14.60 -3.06 9.93
CA LEU A 17 13.54 -2.21 9.31
C LEU A 17 14.12 -1.14 8.37
N ASN A 18 15.13 -1.50 7.59
CA ASN A 18 15.95 -0.55 6.83
C ASN A 18 15.57 -0.43 5.35
N GLY A 19 14.41 -0.98 4.94
CA GLY A 19 13.95 -0.94 3.55
C GLY A 19 14.85 -1.74 2.58
N GLN A 20 15.47 -2.83 3.05
CA GLN A 20 16.35 -3.65 2.20
C GLN A 20 15.62 -4.24 1.00
N SER A 21 14.37 -4.67 1.19
CA SER A 21 13.54 -5.17 0.08
C SER A 21 13.31 -4.11 -0.99
N GLU A 22 13.03 -2.87 -0.58
CA GLU A 22 12.89 -1.74 -1.52
C GLU A 22 14.18 -1.44 -2.28
N LYS A 23 15.33 -1.47 -1.60
CA LYS A 23 16.64 -1.27 -2.25
C LYS A 23 16.92 -2.32 -3.33
N LEU A 24 16.63 -3.59 -3.03
CA LEU A 24 16.82 -4.70 -3.97
C LEU A 24 15.86 -4.58 -5.16
N LEU A 25 14.57 -4.29 -4.89
CA LEU A 25 13.59 -4.13 -5.95
C LEU A 25 13.94 -2.96 -6.87
N GLY A 26 14.33 -1.82 -6.33
CA GLY A 26 14.77 -0.68 -7.11
C GLY A 26 16.05 -0.94 -7.92
N LYS A 27 16.98 -1.75 -7.37
CA LYS A 27 18.17 -2.20 -8.11
C LYS A 27 17.76 -3.06 -9.30
N PHE A 28 16.98 -4.10 -9.08
CA PHE A 28 16.58 -5.04 -10.14
C PHE A 28 15.74 -4.35 -11.22
N GLU A 29 14.85 -3.44 -10.86
CA GLU A 29 14.09 -2.67 -11.83
C GLU A 29 14.99 -1.82 -12.74
N ARG A 30 15.99 -1.15 -12.18
CA ARG A 30 16.94 -0.36 -12.98
C ARG A 30 17.77 -1.22 -13.93
N GLU A 31 18.18 -2.40 -13.49
CA GLU A 31 18.98 -3.35 -14.27
C GLU A 31 18.17 -4.10 -15.34
N TYR A 32 16.84 -4.16 -15.19
CA TYR A 32 15.97 -4.83 -16.15
C TYR A 32 15.89 -4.08 -17.48
N GLN A 33 16.20 -4.76 -18.58
CA GLN A 33 16.19 -4.23 -19.95
C GLN A 33 15.11 -4.87 -20.85
N GLY A 34 14.13 -5.54 -20.26
CA GLY A 34 13.06 -6.22 -21.02
C GLY A 34 12.08 -5.23 -21.67
N ILE A 35 11.40 -5.72 -22.71
CA ILE A 35 10.45 -4.94 -23.53
C ILE A 35 9.25 -4.34 -22.75
N ASN A 36 8.91 -4.93 -21.60
CA ASN A 36 7.77 -4.49 -20.78
C ASN A 36 8.16 -3.57 -19.61
N LYS A 37 9.36 -2.98 -19.65
CA LYS A 37 9.86 -2.11 -18.56
C LYS A 37 8.91 -0.97 -18.24
N GLU A 38 8.34 -0.35 -19.25
CA GLU A 38 7.39 0.77 -19.11
C GLU A 38 6.06 0.38 -18.45
N GLN A 39 5.74 -0.91 -18.42
CA GLN A 39 4.53 -1.43 -17.79
C GLN A 39 4.74 -1.78 -16.32
N ILE A 40 5.98 -1.74 -15.81
CA ILE A 40 6.29 -2.09 -14.44
C ILE A 40 5.75 -1.02 -13.48
N CYS A 41 4.88 -1.46 -12.59
CA CYS A 41 4.35 -0.69 -11.47
C CYS A 41 5.08 -1.11 -10.19
N LEU A 42 5.78 -0.17 -9.57
CA LEU A 42 6.46 -0.37 -8.30
C LEU A 42 5.56 0.10 -7.15
N ALA A 43 5.15 -0.84 -6.31
CA ALA A 43 4.33 -0.59 -5.15
C ALA A 43 5.12 -0.79 -3.85
N THR A 44 4.84 0.05 -2.86
CA THR A 44 5.36 -0.14 -1.50
C THR A 44 4.30 0.12 -0.45
N LYS A 45 4.53 -0.38 0.76
CA LYS A 45 3.69 -0.13 1.92
C LYS A 45 4.44 0.72 2.94
N LEU A 46 3.78 1.77 3.43
CA LEU A 46 4.30 2.66 4.46
C LEU A 46 3.72 2.26 5.81
N ALA A 47 4.58 1.80 6.71
CA ALA A 47 4.18 1.28 8.01
C ALA A 47 3.67 2.37 8.95
N ALA A 48 2.60 2.10 9.70
CA ALA A 48 2.06 2.98 10.72
C ALA A 48 2.81 2.85 12.06
N TYR A 49 4.12 3.12 12.04
CA TYR A 49 4.91 3.05 13.27
C TYR A 49 4.47 4.04 14.34
N PRO A 50 4.58 3.72 15.63
CA PRO A 50 4.14 4.59 16.73
C PRO A 50 4.77 5.99 16.76
N TRP A 51 5.94 6.14 16.18
CA TRP A 51 6.65 7.44 16.09
C TRP A 51 6.26 8.28 14.85
N ARG A 52 5.47 7.73 13.92
CA ARG A 52 4.91 8.46 12.79
C ARG A 52 3.57 9.07 13.20
N LEU A 53 3.57 10.32 13.62
CA LEU A 53 2.40 10.97 14.24
C LEU A 53 1.82 12.13 13.42
N THR A 54 2.45 12.47 12.30
CA THR A 54 2.05 13.64 11.51
C THR A 54 2.03 13.34 10.01
N PRO A 55 1.28 14.10 9.18
CA PRO A 55 1.34 13.98 7.72
C PRO A 55 2.78 14.08 7.20
N LYS A 56 3.56 15.03 7.72
CA LYS A 56 4.99 15.20 7.34
C LYS A 56 5.82 13.95 7.60
N SER A 57 5.54 13.19 8.65
CA SER A 57 6.27 11.95 8.94
C SER A 57 5.97 10.85 7.91
N MET A 58 4.75 10.81 7.39
CA MET A 58 4.36 9.89 6.30
C MET A 58 4.98 10.33 4.97
N VAL A 59 4.94 11.63 4.65
CA VAL A 59 5.61 12.18 3.46
C VAL A 59 7.11 11.86 3.50
N LYS A 60 7.78 12.06 4.65
CA LYS A 60 9.19 11.70 4.82
C LYS A 60 9.43 10.20 4.58
N ALA A 61 8.54 9.33 5.03
CA ALA A 61 8.64 7.89 4.79
C ALA A 61 8.52 7.57 3.29
N GLY A 62 7.55 8.17 2.59
CA GLY A 62 7.37 8.02 1.14
C GLY A 62 8.59 8.48 0.36
N LEU A 63 9.13 9.65 0.67
CA LEU A 63 10.37 10.16 0.04
C LEU A 63 11.55 9.22 0.27
N ALA A 64 11.69 8.65 1.46
CA ALA A 64 12.74 7.67 1.74
C ALA A 64 12.55 6.37 0.94
N SER A 65 11.30 5.93 0.72
CA SER A 65 11.00 4.79 -0.16
C SER A 65 11.34 5.11 -1.62
N ILE A 66 10.97 6.29 -2.11
CA ILE A 66 11.33 6.76 -3.45
C ILE A 66 12.86 6.78 -3.63
N GLN A 67 13.59 7.28 -2.64
CA GLN A 67 15.06 7.29 -2.68
C GLN A 67 15.66 5.88 -2.79
N ARG A 68 15.10 4.89 -2.09
CA ARG A 68 15.57 3.50 -2.14
C ARG A 68 15.21 2.79 -3.46
N MET A 69 14.00 3.03 -3.96
CA MET A 69 13.48 2.34 -5.15
C MET A 69 13.80 3.06 -6.47
N GLY A 70 14.06 4.37 -6.43
CA GLY A 70 14.20 5.25 -7.60
C GLY A 70 12.87 5.91 -7.99
N ARG A 71 11.76 5.21 -7.88
CA ARG A 71 10.39 5.71 -7.98
C ARG A 71 9.45 4.82 -7.16
N VAL A 72 8.27 5.34 -6.87
CA VAL A 72 7.13 4.58 -6.31
C VAL A 72 5.91 4.98 -7.13
N ASP A 73 5.28 4.01 -7.77
CA ASP A 73 4.06 4.26 -8.54
C ASP A 73 2.82 4.17 -7.63
N LEU A 74 2.80 3.20 -6.71
CA LEU A 74 1.70 2.98 -5.77
C LEU A 74 2.23 2.94 -4.32
N ALA A 75 1.79 3.88 -3.48
CA ALA A 75 2.07 3.82 -2.04
C ALA A 75 0.82 3.40 -1.27
N GLN A 76 0.99 2.48 -0.33
CA GLN A 76 -0.11 1.90 0.43
C GLN A 76 0.08 2.11 1.94
N MET A 77 -1.00 2.42 2.65
CA MET A 77 -1.00 2.33 4.12
C MET A 77 -0.89 0.87 4.53
N HIS A 78 0.13 0.50 5.31
CA HIS A 78 0.47 -0.91 5.57
C HIS A 78 -0.58 -1.62 6.45
N TRP A 79 -1.16 -0.91 7.41
CA TRP A 79 -2.28 -1.38 8.25
C TRP A 79 -3.04 -0.23 8.86
N SER A 80 -4.30 -0.48 9.23
CA SER A 80 -5.13 0.47 9.97
C SER A 80 -4.73 0.53 11.44
N THR A 81 -4.67 1.71 12.02
CA THR A 81 -4.53 1.92 13.46
C THR A 81 -5.85 2.33 14.14
N ALA A 82 -6.97 2.24 13.42
CA ALA A 82 -8.27 2.71 13.86
C ALA A 82 -8.73 2.12 15.21
N ASN A 83 -8.36 0.87 15.51
CA ASN A 83 -8.80 0.17 16.71
C ASN A 83 -8.00 0.52 17.98
N TYR A 84 -6.81 1.14 17.85
CA TYR A 84 -5.95 1.44 18.99
C TYR A 84 -5.35 2.86 18.96
N PHE A 85 -5.26 3.49 17.81
CA PHE A 85 -4.76 4.86 17.69
C PHE A 85 -5.40 5.58 16.48
N PRO A 86 -6.73 5.82 16.49
CA PRO A 86 -7.48 6.34 15.35
C PRO A 86 -7.05 7.74 14.91
N TRP A 87 -6.58 8.57 15.84
CA TRP A 87 -6.06 9.90 15.53
C TRP A 87 -4.80 9.84 14.66
N GLN A 88 -3.86 8.93 14.97
CA GLN A 88 -2.66 8.72 14.18
C GLN A 88 -3.00 8.34 12.74
N GLU A 89 -3.96 7.44 12.56
CA GLU A 89 -4.32 6.97 11.23
C GLU A 89 -4.73 8.12 10.31
N TRP A 90 -5.57 9.04 10.79
CA TRP A 90 -5.99 10.17 9.99
C TRP A 90 -4.82 11.05 9.57
N GLN A 91 -3.86 11.29 10.46
CA GLN A 91 -2.64 12.04 10.14
C GLN A 91 -1.79 11.34 9.07
N LEU A 92 -1.66 10.01 9.17
CA LEU A 92 -0.88 9.24 8.21
C LEU A 92 -1.59 9.17 6.84
N LEU A 93 -2.90 9.04 6.82
CA LEU A 93 -3.70 9.08 5.60
C LEU A 93 -3.62 10.47 4.92
N ASP A 94 -3.62 11.56 5.69
CA ASP A 94 -3.38 12.89 5.15
C ASP A 94 -2.00 13.01 4.49
N GLY A 95 -0.96 12.48 5.13
CA GLY A 95 0.38 12.46 4.51
C GLY A 95 0.50 11.56 3.28
N LEU A 96 -0.29 10.47 3.22
CA LEU A 96 -0.37 9.63 2.02
C LEU A 96 -1.07 10.37 0.87
N ALA A 97 -2.12 11.13 1.18
CA ALA A 97 -2.80 12.00 0.22
C ALA A 97 -1.86 13.14 -0.27
N ASP A 98 -1.08 13.74 0.64
CA ASP A 98 -0.09 14.77 0.28
C ASP A 98 0.97 14.24 -0.71
N LEU A 99 1.42 12.99 -0.57
CA LEU A 99 2.34 12.37 -1.53
C LEU A 99 1.72 12.30 -2.93
N TYR A 100 0.44 11.97 -3.03
CA TYR A 100 -0.28 11.89 -4.30
C TYR A 100 -0.46 13.29 -4.92
N GLU A 101 -0.95 14.27 -4.15
CA GLU A 101 -1.19 15.64 -4.61
C GLU A 101 0.09 16.36 -5.05
N GLN A 102 1.23 16.03 -4.43
CA GLN A 102 2.55 16.52 -4.85
C GLN A 102 3.09 15.80 -6.09
N GLY A 103 2.37 14.83 -6.65
CA GLY A 103 2.81 14.05 -7.81
C GLY A 103 4.01 13.13 -7.54
N LEU A 104 4.29 12.84 -6.27
CA LEU A 104 5.41 11.97 -5.87
C LEU A 104 5.08 10.47 -6.05
N ILE A 105 3.80 10.14 -6.11
CA ILE A 105 3.26 8.81 -6.40
C ILE A 105 2.10 8.94 -7.38
N LYS A 106 1.79 7.86 -8.12
CA LYS A 106 0.71 7.83 -9.13
C LYS A 106 -0.60 7.25 -8.59
N GLY A 107 -0.54 6.54 -7.47
CA GLY A 107 -1.71 5.90 -6.88
C GLY A 107 -1.58 5.71 -5.38
N VAL A 108 -2.74 5.61 -4.73
CA VAL A 108 -2.87 5.36 -3.29
C VAL A 108 -3.53 4.01 -3.08
N GLY A 109 -3.05 3.26 -2.11
CA GLY A 109 -3.64 2.00 -1.69
C GLY A 109 -3.74 1.85 -0.17
N LEU A 110 -4.46 0.84 0.23
CA LEU A 110 -4.63 0.48 1.65
C LEU A 110 -4.30 -1.00 1.84
N SER A 111 -3.99 -1.40 3.06
CA SER A 111 -3.79 -2.80 3.42
C SER A 111 -4.38 -3.09 4.80
N ASN A 112 -5.05 -4.24 4.91
CA ASN A 112 -5.67 -4.70 6.17
C ASN A 112 -6.76 -3.75 6.72
N TYR A 113 -7.62 -3.24 5.84
CA TYR A 113 -8.80 -2.46 6.18
C TYR A 113 -10.06 -3.31 6.07
N GLY A 114 -10.93 -3.24 7.07
CA GLY A 114 -12.27 -3.81 7.00
C GLY A 114 -13.26 -2.89 6.28
N THR A 115 -14.39 -3.43 5.84
CA THR A 115 -15.41 -2.78 5.01
C THR A 115 -15.84 -1.40 5.53
N LYS A 116 -16.20 -1.31 6.82
CA LYS A 116 -16.65 -0.04 7.42
C LYS A 116 -15.57 1.04 7.35
N ARG A 117 -14.34 0.68 7.71
CA ARG A 117 -13.22 1.63 7.72
C ARG A 117 -12.80 2.01 6.32
N LEU A 118 -12.82 1.05 5.39
CA LEU A 118 -12.55 1.30 3.98
C LEU A 118 -13.49 2.40 3.43
N ARG A 119 -14.79 2.30 3.68
CA ARG A 119 -15.77 3.31 3.23
C ARG A 119 -15.50 4.70 3.82
N GLN A 120 -15.12 4.79 5.11
CA GLN A 120 -14.79 6.06 5.74
C GLN A 120 -13.55 6.70 5.12
N VAL A 121 -12.51 5.90 4.87
CA VAL A 121 -11.27 6.38 4.26
C VAL A 121 -11.51 6.75 2.79
N HIS A 122 -12.29 5.94 2.06
CA HIS A 122 -12.67 6.25 0.69
C HIS A 122 -13.37 7.60 0.58
N GLN A 123 -14.34 7.90 1.47
CA GLN A 123 -15.02 9.20 1.48
C GLN A 123 -14.01 10.34 1.68
N LYS A 124 -13.12 10.23 2.66
CA LYS A 124 -12.09 11.25 2.93
C LYS A 124 -11.18 11.51 1.72
N PHE A 125 -10.79 10.46 1.01
CA PHE A 125 -9.95 10.60 -0.19
C PHE A 125 -10.74 11.15 -1.38
N SER A 126 -12.01 10.76 -1.52
CA SER A 126 -12.92 11.30 -2.54
C SER A 126 -13.15 12.79 -2.37
N ASP A 127 -13.25 13.30 -1.12
CA ASP A 127 -13.37 14.73 -0.82
C ASP A 127 -12.14 15.53 -1.29
N ARG A 128 -10.99 14.87 -1.44
CA ARG A 128 -9.75 15.42 -2.01
C ARG A 128 -9.54 15.05 -3.49
N HIS A 129 -10.52 14.42 -4.13
CA HIS A 129 -10.44 13.92 -5.52
C HIS A 129 -9.29 12.93 -5.76
N ILE A 130 -8.95 12.14 -4.74
CA ILE A 130 -7.90 11.13 -4.81
C ILE A 130 -8.53 9.74 -4.87
N PRO A 131 -8.35 8.96 -5.95
CA PRO A 131 -8.85 7.60 -6.03
C PRO A 131 -7.98 6.65 -5.19
N ILE A 132 -8.64 5.75 -4.44
CA ILE A 132 -7.96 4.61 -3.83
C ILE A 132 -7.89 3.50 -4.88
N ALA A 133 -6.69 3.16 -5.33
CA ALA A 133 -6.48 2.19 -6.39
C ALA A 133 -6.61 0.74 -5.90
N THR A 134 -6.11 0.43 -4.69
CA THR A 134 -5.99 -0.95 -4.20
C THR A 134 -6.35 -1.10 -2.73
N LEU A 135 -6.88 -2.28 -2.38
CA LEU A 135 -6.93 -2.80 -1.02
C LEU A 135 -6.21 -4.14 -0.98
N GLN A 136 -5.18 -4.29 -0.14
CA GLN A 136 -4.43 -5.52 0.02
C GLN A 136 -4.81 -6.21 1.33
N VAL A 137 -5.22 -7.50 1.26
CA VAL A 137 -5.64 -8.29 2.41
C VAL A 137 -5.10 -9.71 2.34
N GLN A 138 -5.00 -10.38 3.48
CA GLN A 138 -4.72 -11.82 3.50
C GLN A 138 -5.90 -12.57 2.87
N TYR A 139 -5.62 -13.32 1.81
CA TYR A 139 -6.65 -14.14 1.17
C TYR A 139 -6.01 -15.36 0.51
N SER A 140 -6.56 -16.52 0.81
CA SER A 140 -6.14 -17.80 0.25
C SER A 140 -7.30 -18.79 0.31
N LEU A 141 -7.13 -19.98 -0.25
CA LEU A 141 -8.15 -21.05 -0.13
C LEU A 141 -8.45 -21.46 1.32
N LEU A 142 -7.50 -21.27 2.25
CA LEU A 142 -7.65 -21.57 3.68
C LEU A 142 -8.03 -20.35 4.51
N SER A 143 -8.02 -19.14 3.95
CA SER A 143 -8.35 -17.89 4.63
C SER A 143 -9.23 -17.03 3.73
N THR A 144 -10.52 -17.39 3.65
CA THR A 144 -11.50 -16.73 2.78
C THR A 144 -12.28 -15.62 3.48
N TYR A 145 -12.17 -15.50 4.80
CA TYR A 145 -12.92 -14.60 5.67
C TYR A 145 -13.11 -13.15 5.14
N PRO A 146 -12.08 -12.49 4.58
CA PRO A 146 -12.24 -11.12 4.08
C PRO A 146 -13.29 -11.00 2.96
N VAL A 147 -13.45 -12.04 2.15
CA VAL A 147 -14.40 -12.07 1.04
C VAL A 147 -15.73 -12.65 1.50
N THR A 148 -15.74 -13.80 2.19
CA THR A 148 -16.98 -14.52 2.53
C THR A 148 -17.78 -13.86 3.64
N GLU A 149 -17.12 -13.30 4.66
CA GLU A 149 -17.79 -12.75 5.85
C GLU A 149 -17.79 -11.22 5.91
N LEU A 150 -16.74 -10.57 5.39
CA LEU A 150 -16.63 -9.12 5.44
C LEU A 150 -17.13 -8.42 4.17
N ASN A 151 -17.53 -9.15 3.14
CA ASN A 151 -17.99 -8.63 1.84
C ASN A 151 -17.02 -7.56 1.26
N LEU A 152 -15.69 -7.77 1.48
CA LEU A 152 -14.68 -6.81 1.04
C LEU A 152 -14.56 -6.76 -0.48
N LYS A 153 -14.79 -7.89 -1.16
CA LYS A 153 -14.75 -7.95 -2.62
C LYS A 153 -15.84 -7.07 -3.24
N GLU A 154 -17.07 -7.24 -2.77
CA GLU A 154 -18.24 -6.47 -3.21
C GLU A 154 -18.04 -4.98 -2.92
N THR A 155 -17.57 -4.66 -1.71
CA THR A 155 -17.28 -3.27 -1.33
C THR A 155 -16.19 -2.66 -2.20
N CYS A 156 -15.14 -3.40 -2.53
CA CYS A 156 -14.09 -2.93 -3.42
C CYS A 156 -14.63 -2.68 -4.83
N ASP A 157 -15.47 -3.57 -5.35
CA ASP A 157 -16.10 -3.41 -6.67
C ASP A 157 -16.99 -2.16 -6.73
N GLU A 158 -17.82 -1.95 -5.70
CA GLU A 158 -18.68 -0.76 -5.58
C GLU A 158 -17.87 0.55 -5.56
N LEU A 159 -16.70 0.53 -4.91
CA LEU A 159 -15.85 1.71 -4.75
C LEU A 159 -14.79 1.86 -5.86
N GLY A 160 -14.75 0.95 -6.84
CA GLY A 160 -13.76 0.96 -7.93
C GLY A 160 -12.33 0.60 -7.47
N ILE A 161 -12.19 -0.10 -6.34
CA ILE A 161 -10.92 -0.48 -5.72
C ILE A 161 -10.52 -1.90 -6.15
N LYS A 162 -9.26 -2.12 -6.52
CA LYS A 162 -8.74 -3.46 -6.83
C LYS A 162 -8.32 -4.20 -5.56
N LEU A 163 -8.89 -5.37 -5.33
CA LEU A 163 -8.48 -6.25 -4.24
C LEU A 163 -7.20 -7.00 -4.61
N ILE A 164 -6.20 -6.96 -3.73
CA ILE A 164 -4.94 -7.69 -3.85
C ILE A 164 -4.85 -8.72 -2.72
N ALA A 165 -4.60 -9.98 -3.07
CA ALA A 165 -4.39 -11.05 -2.10
C ALA A 165 -2.90 -11.15 -1.72
N TYR A 166 -2.56 -11.07 -0.42
CA TYR A 166 -1.25 -11.50 0.04
C TYR A 166 -1.33 -12.86 0.74
N SER A 167 -0.21 -13.57 0.79
CA SER A 167 -0.10 -14.95 1.28
C SER A 167 -1.10 -15.93 0.63
N PRO A 168 -1.25 -15.92 -0.72
CA PRO A 168 -2.24 -16.78 -1.40
C PRO A 168 -1.96 -18.27 -1.24
N LEU A 169 -0.73 -18.65 -0.91
CA LEU A 169 -0.30 -20.03 -0.63
C LEU A 169 -0.22 -20.33 0.88
N CYS A 170 -0.90 -19.53 1.73
CA CYS A 170 -0.93 -19.74 3.19
C CYS A 170 0.46 -19.95 3.81
N LEU A 171 1.46 -19.16 3.39
CA LEU A 171 2.86 -19.23 3.86
C LEU A 171 3.56 -20.57 3.53
N GLY A 172 3.04 -21.34 2.59
CA GLY A 172 3.67 -22.59 2.12
C GLY A 172 3.14 -23.86 2.81
N ILE A 173 1.92 -23.80 3.36
CA ILE A 173 1.21 -25.00 3.87
C ILE A 173 0.61 -25.75 2.70
#